data_90b74e6d4629107c2970b9d35382ac1b
#
_entry.id   90b74e6d4629107c2970b9d35382ac1b
#
_cell.length_a   1.000
_cell.length_b   1.000
_cell.length_c   1.000
_cell.angle_alpha   90.00
_cell.angle_beta   90.00
_cell.angle_gamma   90.00
#
_symmetry.space_group_name_H-M   'P 1'
#
loop_
_entity.id
_entity.type
_entity.pdbx_description
1 polymer ?
#
loop_
_entity_poly.entity_id
_entity_poly.type
_entity_poly.pdbx_seq_one_letter_code
_entity_poly.pdbx_strand_id
1 'polypeptide(L)'
;MLQIKNLTKIYEGGVKALDNVSFDVPDGQFLAVIGLSGSGKSTLLRCINRLIEPTDGQILLNGEDITKASPEEMRRIRRKIGMVFQHFNLVHRSKVITNVLAGRLGYINPAWSLLNRFPKDDIQKAIKQLE
;
A
#
# COMPACT_ATOMS: atom_id res chain seq x y z
N MET A 1 0.29 -5.01 14.69
CA MET A 1 1.41 -5.97 14.44
C MET A 1 1.37 -6.44 12.99
N LEU A 2 2.52 -6.46 12.30
CA LEU A 2 2.68 -7.04 10.96
C LEU A 2 3.54 -8.30 11.07
N GLN A 3 3.13 -9.39 10.42
CA GLN A 3 3.90 -10.63 10.37
C GLN A 3 4.04 -11.08 8.91
N ILE A 4 5.24 -11.39 8.51
CA ILE A 4 5.59 -11.93 7.21
C ILE A 4 6.09 -13.36 7.40
N LYS A 5 5.50 -14.32 6.70
CA LYS A 5 5.85 -15.73 6.82
C LYS A 5 6.16 -16.34 5.46
N ASN A 6 7.39 -16.75 5.28
CA ASN A 6 7.91 -17.46 4.10
C ASN A 6 7.58 -16.75 2.79
N LEU A 7 7.59 -15.41 2.79
CA LEU A 7 7.18 -14.61 1.66
C LEU A 7 8.15 -14.78 0.49
N THR A 8 7.62 -15.23 -0.64
CA THR A 8 8.39 -15.46 -1.87
C THR A 8 7.76 -14.70 -3.03
N LYS A 9 8.59 -14.05 -3.84
CA LYS A 9 8.16 -13.44 -5.09
C LYS A 9 9.09 -13.80 -6.22
N ILE A 10 8.53 -14.47 -7.23
CA ILE A 10 9.18 -14.79 -8.48
C ILE A 10 8.45 -14.01 -9.59
N TYR A 11 9.19 -13.26 -10.39
CA TYR A 11 8.66 -12.55 -11.56
C TYR A 11 8.66 -13.47 -12.80
N GLU A 12 7.90 -13.06 -13.81
CA GLU A 12 7.99 -13.67 -15.13
C GLU A 12 9.45 -13.67 -15.61
N GLY A 13 9.90 -14.80 -16.17
CA GLY A 13 11.32 -15.02 -16.48
C GLY A 13 12.14 -15.64 -15.36
N GLY A 14 11.53 -16.04 -14.23
CA GLY A 14 12.16 -16.81 -13.16
C GLY A 14 13.03 -16.00 -12.18
N VAL A 15 12.99 -14.67 -12.27
CA VAL A 15 13.75 -13.80 -11.34
C VAL A 15 13.10 -13.84 -9.95
N LYS A 16 13.81 -14.46 -9.00
CA LYS A 16 13.38 -14.55 -7.60
C LYS A 16 13.78 -13.25 -6.87
N ALA A 17 12.82 -12.37 -6.64
CA ALA A 17 13.02 -11.08 -5.97
C ALA A 17 12.89 -11.17 -4.44
N LEU A 18 12.10 -12.10 -3.93
CA LEU A 18 12.00 -12.48 -2.53
C LEU A 18 12.08 -13.99 -2.42
N ASP A 19 12.85 -14.49 -1.47
CA ASP A 19 13.07 -15.90 -1.23
C ASP A 19 12.87 -16.24 0.23
N ASN A 20 11.68 -16.80 0.56
CA ASN A 20 11.34 -17.31 1.88
C ASN A 20 11.58 -16.31 3.03
N VAL A 21 11.21 -15.03 2.81
CA VAL A 21 11.42 -13.96 3.78
C VAL A 21 10.42 -14.06 4.92
N SER A 22 10.91 -14.06 6.17
CA SER A 22 10.07 -14.11 7.37
C SER A 22 10.58 -13.13 8.41
N PHE A 23 9.67 -12.32 8.98
CA PHE A 23 9.93 -11.43 10.12
C PHE A 23 8.63 -10.91 10.70
N ASP A 24 8.70 -10.40 11.92
CA ASP A 24 7.60 -9.76 12.63
C ASP A 24 7.93 -8.31 12.93
N VAL A 25 6.92 -7.44 12.85
CA VAL A 25 7.00 -6.04 13.25
C VAL A 25 5.91 -5.77 14.29
N PRO A 26 6.25 -5.75 15.58
CA PRO A 26 5.33 -5.38 16.66
C PRO A 26 4.77 -3.97 16.48
N ASP A 27 3.65 -3.68 17.11
CA ASP A 27 3.08 -2.34 17.11
C ASP A 27 4.04 -1.32 17.72
N GLY A 28 4.10 -0.13 17.13
CA GLY A 28 4.99 0.95 17.56
C GLY A 28 6.46 0.77 17.18
N GLN A 29 6.84 -0.32 16.52
CA GLN A 29 8.22 -0.55 16.11
C GLN A 29 8.55 0.17 14.80
N PHE A 30 9.75 0.74 14.72
CA PHE A 30 10.37 1.21 13.48
C PHE A 30 11.29 0.12 12.92
N LEU A 31 11.02 -0.32 11.67
CA LEU A 31 11.85 -1.30 10.96
C LEU A 31 12.51 -0.64 9.75
N ALA A 32 13.84 -0.69 9.67
CA ALA A 32 14.58 -0.28 8.48
C ALA A 32 15.00 -1.50 7.66
N VAL A 33 14.69 -1.50 6.35
CA VAL A 33 15.13 -2.52 5.39
C VAL A 33 16.22 -1.93 4.52
N ILE A 34 17.47 -2.39 4.71
CA ILE A 34 18.66 -1.91 4.00
C ILE A 34 19.24 -3.01 3.10
N GLY A 35 19.95 -2.61 2.05
CA GLY A 35 20.58 -3.53 1.10
C GLY A 35 20.86 -2.85 -0.24
N LEU A 36 21.61 -3.52 -1.10
CA LEU A 36 22.00 -3.03 -2.43
C LEU A 36 20.79 -2.76 -3.34
N SER A 37 20.99 -1.99 -4.41
CA SER A 37 19.97 -1.85 -5.47
C SER A 37 19.65 -3.23 -6.05
N GLY A 38 18.36 -3.49 -6.31
CA GLY A 38 17.90 -4.79 -6.82
C GLY A 38 17.71 -5.90 -5.76
N SER A 39 18.03 -5.67 -4.48
CA SER A 39 17.90 -6.70 -3.43
C SER A 39 16.47 -7.01 -2.96
N GLY A 40 15.45 -6.58 -3.68
CA GLY A 40 14.05 -6.93 -3.38
C GLY A 40 13.31 -6.00 -2.39
N LYS A 41 13.95 -4.98 -1.81
CA LYS A 41 13.33 -4.07 -0.80
C LYS A 41 12.01 -3.46 -1.25
N SER A 42 12.00 -2.88 -2.44
CA SER A 42 10.78 -2.29 -3.02
C SER A 42 9.73 -3.35 -3.36
N THR A 43 10.15 -4.54 -3.76
CA THR A 43 9.25 -5.67 -3.99
C THR A 43 8.60 -6.12 -2.68
N LEU A 44 9.37 -6.21 -1.60
CA LEU A 44 8.86 -6.55 -0.27
C LEU A 44 7.76 -5.55 0.17
N LEU A 45 8.04 -4.25 0.13
CA LEU A 45 7.06 -3.21 0.50
C LEU A 45 5.80 -3.26 -0.38
N ARG A 46 5.96 -3.52 -1.68
CA ARG A 46 4.82 -3.65 -2.60
C ARG A 46 4.03 -4.93 -2.39
N CYS A 47 4.67 -6.02 -1.96
CA CYS A 47 3.96 -7.24 -1.57
C CYS A 47 3.19 -7.04 -0.26
N ILE A 48 3.74 -6.34 0.74
CA ILE A 48 3.07 -6.10 2.02
C ILE A 48 1.72 -5.39 1.83
N ASN A 49 1.63 -4.42 0.94
CA ASN A 49 0.35 -3.75 0.65
C ASN A 49 -0.39 -4.33 -0.57
N ARG A 50 0.09 -5.46 -1.10
CA ARG A 50 -0.45 -6.18 -2.25
C ARG A 50 -0.63 -5.30 -3.50
N LEU A 51 0.28 -4.37 -3.74
CA LEU A 51 0.46 -3.75 -5.06
C LEU A 51 1.13 -4.73 -6.03
N ILE A 52 1.88 -5.69 -5.51
CA ILE A 52 2.41 -6.84 -6.22
C ILE A 52 1.97 -8.08 -5.46
N GLU A 53 1.34 -9.02 -6.14
CA GLU A 53 0.94 -10.28 -5.53
C GLU A 53 2.18 -11.14 -5.25
N PRO A 54 2.35 -11.64 -4.02
CA PRO A 54 3.40 -12.61 -3.72
C PRO A 54 3.14 -13.91 -4.49
N THR A 55 4.19 -14.69 -4.73
CA THR A 55 4.08 -16.01 -5.36
C THR A 55 3.72 -17.07 -4.32
N ASP A 56 4.26 -16.92 -3.09
CA ASP A 56 3.99 -17.81 -1.97
C ASP A 56 4.22 -17.09 -0.63
N GLY A 57 3.79 -17.71 0.46
CA GLY A 57 3.91 -17.19 1.82
C GLY A 57 2.66 -16.49 2.31
N GLN A 58 2.75 -15.89 3.49
CA GLN A 58 1.65 -15.21 4.16
C GLN A 58 2.04 -13.83 4.68
N ILE A 59 1.07 -12.93 4.64
CA ILE A 59 1.15 -11.59 5.22
C ILE A 59 -0.02 -11.43 6.18
N LEU A 60 0.28 -11.29 7.47
CA LEU A 60 -0.74 -11.06 8.48
C LEU A 60 -0.63 -9.63 9.01
N LEU A 61 -1.74 -8.92 8.99
CA LEU A 61 -1.88 -7.59 9.57
C LEU A 61 -2.86 -7.64 10.73
N ASN A 62 -2.38 -7.42 11.95
CA ASN A 62 -3.16 -7.54 13.20
C ASN A 62 -3.86 -8.89 13.33
N GLY A 63 -3.19 -9.98 12.92
CA GLY A 63 -3.72 -11.35 12.96
C GLY A 63 -4.62 -11.70 11.76
N GLU A 64 -5.01 -10.75 10.91
CA GLU A 64 -5.79 -10.99 9.70
C GLU A 64 -4.85 -11.35 8.54
N ASP A 65 -5.05 -12.53 7.92
CA ASP A 65 -4.31 -12.93 6.71
C ASP A 65 -4.80 -12.13 5.52
N ILE A 66 -3.97 -11.20 5.07
CA ILE A 66 -4.29 -10.33 3.94
C ILE A 66 -3.81 -10.90 2.60
N THR A 67 -3.09 -12.03 2.61
CA THR A 67 -2.49 -12.61 1.40
C THR A 67 -3.55 -13.07 0.39
N LYS A 68 -4.66 -13.61 0.92
CA LYS A 68 -5.77 -14.15 0.11
C LYS A 68 -7.01 -13.26 0.11
N ALA A 69 -6.91 -12.06 0.70
CA ALA A 69 -8.04 -11.13 0.76
C ALA A 69 -8.55 -10.76 -0.64
N SER A 70 -9.86 -10.69 -0.78
CA SER A 70 -10.51 -10.24 -2.01
C SER A 70 -10.16 -8.77 -2.34
N PRO A 71 -10.37 -8.30 -3.57
CA PRO A 71 -10.14 -6.90 -3.93
C PRO A 71 -10.90 -5.91 -3.04
N GLU A 72 -12.12 -6.26 -2.62
CA GLU A 72 -12.94 -5.43 -1.74
C GLU A 72 -12.36 -5.36 -0.33
N GLU A 73 -11.96 -6.50 0.24
CA GLU A 73 -11.28 -6.56 1.53
C GLU A 73 -9.97 -5.80 1.50
N MET A 74 -9.17 -5.97 0.44
CA MET A 74 -7.91 -5.22 0.27
C MET A 74 -8.14 -3.71 0.18
N ARG A 75 -9.22 -3.24 -0.43
CA ARG A 75 -9.59 -1.83 -0.41
C ARG A 75 -9.81 -1.32 1.02
N ARG A 76 -10.47 -2.12 1.86
CA ARG A 76 -10.69 -1.81 3.29
C ARG A 76 -9.38 -1.85 4.08
N ILE A 77 -8.54 -2.85 3.85
CA ILE A 77 -7.24 -3.02 4.51
C ILE A 77 -6.30 -1.86 4.18
N ARG A 78 -6.23 -1.46 2.90
CA ARG A 78 -5.37 -0.34 2.46
C ARG A 78 -5.74 1.01 3.08
N ARG A 79 -6.94 1.19 3.65
CA ARG A 79 -7.26 2.38 4.46
C ARG A 79 -6.44 2.47 5.75
N LYS A 80 -5.94 1.32 6.22
CA LYS A 80 -5.12 1.21 7.44
C LYS A 80 -3.61 1.26 7.14
N ILE A 81 -3.22 1.26 5.86
CA ILE A 81 -1.82 1.24 5.43
C ILE A 81 -1.52 2.53 4.68
N GLY A 82 -0.66 3.37 5.25
CA GLY A 82 -0.08 4.51 4.53
C GLY A 82 1.17 4.08 3.77
N MET A 83 1.32 4.49 2.51
CA MET A 83 2.53 4.25 1.73
C MET A 83 3.04 5.55 1.10
N VAL A 84 4.30 5.87 1.36
CA VAL A 84 5.00 6.98 0.72
C VAL A 84 5.90 6.41 -0.37
N PHE A 85 5.69 6.85 -1.60
CA PHE A 85 6.49 6.41 -2.75
C PHE A 85 7.69 7.31 -2.97
N GLN A 86 8.78 6.74 -3.48
CA GLN A 86 10.03 7.46 -3.78
C GLN A 86 9.81 8.61 -4.79
N HIS A 87 8.88 8.49 -5.71
CA HIS A 87 8.56 9.48 -6.75
C HIS A 87 7.23 10.21 -6.50
N PHE A 88 6.81 10.37 -5.26
CA PHE A 88 5.60 11.09 -4.82
C PHE A 88 4.28 10.66 -5.48
N ASN A 89 4.29 10.00 -6.62
CA ASN A 89 3.13 9.54 -7.40
C ASN A 89 2.06 10.61 -7.66
N LEU A 90 2.49 11.85 -7.88
CA LEU A 90 1.59 12.95 -8.18
C LEU A 90 1.11 12.90 -9.63
N VAL A 91 -0.16 13.18 -9.84
CA VAL A 91 -0.73 13.39 -11.17
C VAL A 91 -0.43 14.82 -11.60
N HIS A 92 0.63 15.03 -12.41
CA HIS A 92 1.15 16.34 -12.78
C HIS A 92 0.14 17.27 -13.50
N ARG A 93 -0.84 16.68 -14.21
CA ARG A 93 -1.89 17.45 -14.92
C ARG A 93 -3.14 17.68 -14.08
N SER A 94 -3.08 17.40 -12.77
CA SER A 94 -4.19 17.56 -11.85
C SER A 94 -3.91 18.67 -10.84
N LYS A 95 -4.98 19.28 -10.32
CA LYS A 95 -4.85 20.29 -9.26
C LYS A 95 -4.26 19.66 -7.99
N VAL A 96 -3.53 20.46 -7.20
CA VAL A 96 -2.95 20.03 -5.92
C VAL A 96 -4.03 19.41 -5.02
N ILE A 97 -5.15 20.11 -4.86
CA ILE A 97 -6.30 19.62 -4.06
C ILE A 97 -6.80 18.25 -4.53
N THR A 98 -6.81 17.98 -5.83
CA THR A 98 -7.24 16.69 -6.38
C THR A 98 -6.24 15.58 -6.04
N ASN A 99 -4.93 15.87 -6.05
CA ASN A 99 -3.91 14.94 -5.61
C ASN A 99 -4.06 14.59 -4.13
N VAL A 100 -4.33 15.57 -3.28
CA VAL A 100 -4.59 15.34 -1.84
C VAL A 100 -5.86 14.51 -1.64
N LEU A 101 -6.94 14.84 -2.35
CA LEU A 101 -8.22 14.12 -2.30
C LEU A 101 -8.12 12.69 -2.84
N ALA A 102 -7.14 12.37 -3.69
CA ALA A 102 -6.88 10.99 -4.13
C ALA A 102 -6.62 10.04 -2.96
N GLY A 103 -6.02 10.52 -1.86
CA GLY A 103 -5.87 9.76 -0.62
C GLY A 103 -7.19 9.33 0.04
N ARG A 104 -8.32 9.99 -0.32
CA ARG A 104 -9.67 9.68 0.20
C ARG A 104 -10.44 8.69 -0.67
N LEU A 105 -9.92 8.28 -1.84
CA LEU A 105 -10.60 7.38 -2.77
C LEU A 105 -11.02 6.04 -2.14
N GLY A 106 -10.27 5.57 -1.15
CA GLY A 106 -10.62 4.37 -0.39
C GLY A 106 -11.91 4.49 0.42
N TYR A 107 -12.35 5.70 0.77
CA TYR A 107 -13.45 5.99 1.70
C TYR A 107 -14.74 6.43 1.02
N ILE A 108 -14.70 6.78 -0.25
CA ILE A 108 -15.86 7.26 -1.01
C ILE A 108 -16.39 6.21 -1.96
N ASN A 109 -17.64 6.37 -2.38
CA ASN A 109 -18.25 5.51 -3.39
C ASN A 109 -17.50 5.65 -4.73
N PRO A 110 -17.13 4.55 -5.41
CA PRO A 110 -16.44 4.59 -6.70
C PRO A 110 -17.13 5.43 -7.77
N ALA A 111 -18.45 5.44 -7.82
CA ALA A 111 -19.23 6.22 -8.78
C ALA A 111 -19.01 7.74 -8.61
N TRP A 112 -18.87 8.22 -7.38
CA TRP A 112 -18.60 9.65 -7.09
C TRP A 112 -17.18 10.04 -7.47
N SER A 113 -16.21 9.10 -7.30
CA SER A 113 -14.82 9.35 -7.67
C SER A 113 -14.62 9.49 -9.18
N LEU A 114 -15.37 8.73 -9.99
CA LEU A 114 -15.37 8.85 -11.45
C LEU A 114 -15.84 10.24 -11.93
N LEU A 115 -16.76 10.86 -11.19
CA LEU A 115 -17.27 12.21 -11.46
C LEU A 115 -16.42 13.32 -10.81
N ASN A 116 -15.27 12.97 -10.23
CA ASN A 116 -14.39 13.89 -9.49
C ASN A 116 -15.14 14.64 -8.35
N ARG A 117 -16.19 14.02 -7.79
CA ARG A 117 -17.00 14.57 -6.71
C ARG A 117 -16.57 13.99 -5.38
N PHE A 118 -16.20 14.87 -4.45
CA PHE A 118 -15.81 14.54 -3.09
C PHE A 118 -16.78 15.18 -2.09
N PRO A 119 -17.04 14.54 -0.93
CA PRO A 119 -17.79 15.16 0.16
C PRO A 119 -17.18 16.50 0.58
N LYS A 120 -18.03 17.47 0.95
CA LYS A 120 -17.57 18.80 1.38
C LYS A 120 -16.58 18.73 2.55
N ASP A 121 -16.82 17.82 3.49
CA ASP A 121 -15.93 17.60 4.64
C ASP A 121 -14.52 17.13 4.24
N ASP A 122 -14.43 16.26 3.21
CA ASP A 122 -13.13 15.79 2.71
C ASP A 122 -12.39 16.94 1.99
N ILE A 123 -13.11 17.81 1.28
CA ILE A 123 -12.53 19.00 0.65
C ILE A 123 -11.99 19.96 1.71
N GLN A 124 -12.76 20.23 2.77
CA GLN A 124 -12.32 21.11 3.87
C GLN A 124 -11.10 20.53 4.59
N LYS A 125 -11.09 19.23 4.87
CA LYS A 125 -9.91 18.55 5.44
C LYS A 125 -8.69 18.65 4.54
N ALA A 126 -8.87 18.48 3.23
CA ALA A 126 -7.79 18.60 2.27
C ALA A 126 -7.21 20.01 2.21
N ILE A 127 -8.05 21.06 2.24
CA ILE A 127 -7.62 22.46 2.29
C ILE A 127 -6.79 22.70 3.56
N LYS A 128 -7.30 22.29 4.72
CA LYS A 128 -6.61 22.45 6.02
C LYS A 128 -5.24 21.76 6.07
N GLN A 129 -5.03 20.71 5.29
CA GLN A 129 -3.72 20.02 5.23
C GLN A 129 -2.74 20.71 4.26
N LEU A 130 -3.20 21.66 3.46
CA LEU A 130 -2.39 22.42 2.51
C LEU A 130 -1.99 23.80 3.05
N GLU A 131 -2.59 24.25 4.14
CA GLU A 131 -2.24 25.45 4.92
C GLU A 131 -1.09 25.17 5.89
#